data_5c00591a310813d1f1d0aa9c0d97a275
#
_entry.id   5c00591a310813d1f1d0aa9c0d97a275
#
_cell.length_a   1.000
_cell.length_b   1.000
_cell.length_c   1.000
_cell.angle_alpha   90.00
_cell.angle_beta   90.00
_cell.angle_gamma   90.00
#
_symmetry.space_group_name_H-M   'P 1'
#
loop_
_entity.id
_entity.type
_entity.pdbx_description
1 polymer ?
#
loop_
_entity_poly.entity_id
_entity_poly.type
_entity_poly.pdbx_seq_one_letter_code
_entity_poly.pdbx_strand_id
1 'polypeptide(L)'
;MPDASSARPSDDASMPTTASFPSPADGLAIATYHWDDVTGGPVGIVQLVHGLAEHGPRYDRFARALNAAGFVVSAADNRGHGASVSKDVPLGSFGAAGVEGFVADIGAHARLLASHHPDLPLFAFAHSLGSMGMQIALLAEPVRYGGVVLSGSTTLDGLGGVLAGLPADQPGLAAFNAGFEPRTGFEWLSRDPAEVDAYVADPLCGFPTEDAIIGGVLGQAERTAEPSQIRPDLPLLLISGDRDPVGGPGGSNVTALADRYRSAGLTDVTATLYPDARHELVNETNRDEVTADVIGWLRAHLPGRTA
;
A
#
# COMPACT_ATOMS: atom_id res chain seq x y z
N MET A 1 -2.69 -38.92 27.30
CA MET A 1 -2.87 -37.88 26.31
C MET A 1 -2.08 -36.68 26.78
N PRO A 2 -0.92 -36.33 26.22
CA PRO A 2 -0.23 -35.09 26.58
C PRO A 2 -0.82 -33.93 25.77
N ASP A 3 -1.04 -32.87 26.49
CA ASP A 3 -1.55 -31.56 26.15
C ASP A 3 -0.70 -30.90 25.04
N ALA A 4 -1.34 -30.51 23.94
CA ALA A 4 -0.69 -29.72 22.91
C ALA A 4 -0.66 -28.25 23.36
N SER A 5 0.37 -27.90 24.10
CA SER A 5 0.71 -26.50 24.40
C SER A 5 0.97 -25.77 23.09
N SER A 6 0.01 -24.94 22.67
CA SER A 6 0.21 -23.94 21.62
C SER A 6 1.24 -22.92 22.11
N ALA A 7 2.47 -23.05 21.66
CA ALA A 7 3.48 -22.03 21.87
C ALA A 7 3.01 -20.73 21.20
N ARG A 8 2.73 -19.71 22.01
CA ARG A 8 2.62 -18.33 21.53
C ARG A 8 3.97 -17.93 20.92
N PRO A 9 3.99 -17.19 19.80
CA PRO A 9 5.24 -16.60 19.32
C PRO A 9 5.85 -15.74 20.44
N SER A 10 7.15 -15.82 20.62
CA SER A 10 7.88 -15.06 21.62
C SER A 10 7.69 -13.55 21.41
N ASP A 11 7.25 -12.84 22.44
CA ASP A 11 7.07 -11.36 22.52
C ASP A 11 8.40 -10.58 22.47
N ASP A 12 9.47 -11.15 21.90
CA ASP A 12 10.82 -10.57 21.86
C ASP A 12 11.22 -10.08 20.45
N ALA A 13 10.24 -9.74 19.63
CA ALA A 13 10.52 -9.12 18.33
C ALA A 13 10.80 -7.63 18.52
N SER A 14 12.03 -7.18 18.25
CA SER A 14 12.42 -5.76 18.33
C SER A 14 11.47 -4.86 17.51
N MET A 15 11.09 -3.72 18.09
CA MET A 15 10.32 -2.70 17.36
C MET A 15 11.13 -2.20 16.16
N PRO A 16 10.44 -1.77 15.06
CA PRO A 16 11.15 -1.20 13.92
C PRO A 16 11.99 0.02 14.35
N THR A 17 13.14 0.20 13.74
CA THR A 17 13.91 1.42 13.94
C THR A 17 13.22 2.58 13.24
N THR A 18 13.30 3.78 13.82
CA THR A 18 12.63 4.97 13.30
C THR A 18 13.62 6.02 12.82
N ALA A 19 13.30 6.67 11.71
CA ALA A 19 14.07 7.77 11.16
C ALA A 19 13.12 8.78 10.50
N SER A 20 13.65 9.77 9.79
CA SER A 20 12.87 10.64 8.93
C SER A 20 13.75 11.24 7.82
N PHE A 21 13.11 11.69 6.74
CA PHE A 21 13.75 12.48 5.70
C PHE A 21 12.89 13.73 5.40
N PRO A 22 13.49 14.82 4.92
CA PRO A 22 12.74 16.00 4.52
C PRO A 22 12.03 15.76 3.17
N SER A 23 10.74 16.08 3.10
CA SER A 23 10.00 16.12 1.84
C SER A 23 10.69 17.06 0.85
N PRO A 24 10.91 16.67 -0.41
CA PRO A 24 11.46 17.55 -1.43
C PRO A 24 10.50 18.68 -1.82
N ALA A 25 9.22 18.57 -1.50
CA ALA A 25 8.21 19.55 -1.86
C ALA A 25 8.19 20.77 -0.94
N ASP A 26 8.33 20.55 0.37
CA ASP A 26 8.13 21.62 1.37
C ASP A 26 8.97 21.44 2.64
N GLY A 27 9.84 20.42 2.69
CA GLY A 27 10.69 20.15 3.85
C GLY A 27 9.98 19.49 5.03
N LEU A 28 8.71 19.06 4.89
CA LEU A 28 8.02 18.27 5.91
C LEU A 28 8.88 17.05 6.30
N ALA A 29 9.05 16.83 7.61
CA ALA A 29 9.71 15.61 8.08
C ALA A 29 8.80 14.40 7.83
N ILE A 30 9.20 13.54 6.92
CA ILE A 30 8.50 12.28 6.60
C ILE A 30 9.09 11.20 7.50
N ALA A 31 8.29 10.70 8.43
CA ALA A 31 8.69 9.64 9.36
C ALA A 31 8.81 8.30 8.64
N THR A 32 9.81 7.50 9.01
CA THR A 32 10.06 6.18 8.44
C THR A 32 10.29 5.13 9.53
N TYR A 33 9.90 3.91 9.21
CA TYR A 33 10.03 2.71 10.03
C TYR A 33 10.79 1.66 9.25
N HIS A 34 11.81 1.05 9.88
CA HIS A 34 12.70 0.12 9.20
C HIS A 34 12.74 -1.22 9.94
N TRP A 35 12.53 -2.29 9.20
CA TRP A 35 12.69 -3.67 9.62
C TRP A 35 13.90 -4.24 8.89
N ASP A 36 15.07 -4.14 9.54
CA ASP A 36 16.38 -4.45 8.95
C ASP A 36 16.95 -5.78 9.45
N ASP A 37 16.28 -6.45 10.39
CA ASP A 37 16.76 -7.70 11.00
C ASP A 37 16.53 -8.89 10.05
N VAL A 38 17.42 -9.01 9.07
CA VAL A 38 17.37 -10.05 8.04
C VAL A 38 18.47 -11.08 8.29
N THR A 39 18.07 -12.32 8.61
CA THR A 39 19.02 -13.42 8.81
C THR A 39 19.66 -13.86 7.49
N GLY A 40 20.99 -13.96 7.44
CA GLY A 40 21.72 -14.48 6.29
C GLY A 40 22.05 -13.46 5.19
N GLY A 41 21.77 -12.20 5.44
CA GLY A 41 21.97 -11.09 4.50
C GLY A 41 20.76 -10.85 3.58
N PRO A 42 20.48 -9.58 3.26
CA PRO A 42 19.31 -9.22 2.50
C PRO A 42 19.43 -9.58 1.01
N VAL A 43 18.30 -9.99 0.41
CA VAL A 43 18.19 -10.31 -1.02
C VAL A 43 17.51 -9.18 -1.81
N GLY A 44 16.87 -8.23 -1.14
CA GLY A 44 16.18 -7.09 -1.75
C GLY A 44 15.59 -6.18 -0.68
N ILE A 45 15.00 -5.08 -1.12
CA ILE A 45 14.35 -4.08 -0.28
C ILE A 45 12.89 -3.98 -0.71
N VAL A 46 11.98 -3.81 0.25
CA VAL A 46 10.58 -3.51 -0.02
C VAL A 46 10.22 -2.17 0.60
N GLN A 47 9.89 -1.20 -0.24
CA GLN A 47 9.23 0.04 0.17
C GLN A 47 7.75 -0.23 0.41
N LEU A 48 7.24 0.04 1.61
CA LEU A 48 5.82 0.02 1.92
C LEU A 48 5.22 1.42 1.82
N VAL A 49 4.09 1.55 1.11
CA VAL A 49 3.30 2.78 1.00
C VAL A 49 1.87 2.47 1.43
N HIS A 50 1.48 2.99 2.58
CA HIS A 50 0.19 2.69 3.22
C HIS A 50 -1.00 3.45 2.60
N GLY A 51 -2.21 3.12 3.02
CA GLY A 51 -3.46 3.68 2.53
C GLY A 51 -3.89 5.00 3.20
N LEU A 52 -5.11 5.43 2.94
CA LEU A 52 -5.72 6.63 3.53
C LEU A 52 -6.14 6.34 4.98
N ALA A 53 -5.87 7.30 5.86
CA ALA A 53 -6.23 7.26 7.28
C ALA A 53 -5.75 5.98 7.99
N GLU A 54 -4.49 5.66 7.77
CA GLU A 54 -3.71 4.63 8.45
C GLU A 54 -2.23 5.05 8.57
N HIS A 55 -1.32 4.16 8.96
CA HIS A 55 0.10 4.48 9.15
C HIS A 55 1.03 3.27 8.97
N GLY A 56 2.33 3.53 8.78
CA GLY A 56 3.34 2.50 8.50
C GLY A 56 3.42 1.34 9.50
N PRO A 57 3.43 1.55 10.82
CA PRO A 57 3.47 0.49 11.83
C PRO A 57 2.36 -0.57 11.76
N ARG A 58 1.23 -0.32 11.11
CA ARG A 58 0.19 -1.34 10.89
C ARG A 58 0.67 -2.52 10.04
N TYR A 59 1.75 -2.34 9.31
CA TYR A 59 2.34 -3.37 8.45
C TYR A 59 3.37 -4.24 9.16
N ASP A 60 3.56 -4.13 10.49
CA ASP A 60 4.60 -4.84 11.25
C ASP A 60 4.60 -6.35 11.00
N ARG A 61 3.44 -7.01 11.09
CA ARG A 61 3.30 -8.44 10.82
C ARG A 61 3.76 -8.82 9.41
N PHE A 62 3.33 -8.07 8.41
CA PHE A 62 3.70 -8.30 7.01
C PHE A 62 5.19 -8.00 6.77
N ALA A 63 5.72 -6.92 7.33
CA ALA A 63 7.13 -6.55 7.24
C ALA A 63 8.04 -7.62 7.85
N ARG A 64 7.67 -8.19 9.00
CA ARG A 64 8.40 -9.31 9.61
C ARG A 64 8.37 -10.58 8.77
N ALA A 65 7.26 -10.87 8.10
CA ALA A 65 7.21 -11.99 7.17
C ALA A 65 8.13 -11.78 5.95
N LEU A 66 8.20 -10.55 5.45
CA LEU A 66 9.16 -10.15 4.40
C LEU A 66 10.62 -10.27 4.89
N ASN A 67 10.92 -9.85 6.14
CA ASN A 67 12.26 -10.03 6.74
C ASN A 67 12.64 -11.51 6.84
N ALA A 68 11.73 -12.35 7.31
CA ALA A 68 11.95 -13.81 7.36
C ALA A 68 12.18 -14.40 5.96
N ALA A 69 11.69 -13.72 4.93
CA ALA A 69 11.90 -14.08 3.53
C ALA A 69 13.19 -13.51 2.92
N GLY A 70 13.93 -12.69 3.66
CA GLY A 70 15.21 -12.10 3.25
C GLY A 70 15.13 -10.65 2.74
N PHE A 71 14.01 -9.96 2.89
CA PHE A 71 13.88 -8.57 2.43
C PHE A 71 14.05 -7.59 3.58
N VAL A 72 14.87 -6.56 3.40
CA VAL A 72 14.79 -5.34 4.21
C VAL A 72 13.50 -4.62 3.88
N VAL A 73 12.79 -4.10 4.89
CA VAL A 73 11.51 -3.43 4.69
C VAL A 73 11.57 -2.02 5.29
N SER A 74 11.03 -1.06 4.56
CA SER A 74 10.86 0.29 5.07
C SER A 74 9.49 0.84 4.69
N ALA A 75 8.76 1.35 5.67
CA ALA A 75 7.52 2.10 5.49
C ALA A 75 7.76 3.58 5.82
N ALA A 76 7.17 4.47 5.03
CA ALA A 76 7.04 5.87 5.42
C ALA A 76 5.60 6.15 5.83
N ASP A 77 5.38 6.96 6.86
CA ASP A 77 4.08 7.58 7.04
C ASP A 77 3.86 8.60 5.92
N ASN A 78 2.79 8.47 5.17
CA ASN A 78 2.42 9.44 4.16
C ASN A 78 2.22 10.82 4.81
N ARG A 79 2.49 11.91 4.09
CA ARG A 79 2.23 13.27 4.62
C ARG A 79 0.82 13.39 5.17
N GLY A 80 0.64 14.06 6.30
CA GLY A 80 -0.64 14.18 6.98
C GLY A 80 -1.15 12.88 7.62
N HIS A 81 -0.27 11.88 7.81
CA HIS A 81 -0.58 10.61 8.45
C HIS A 81 0.48 10.27 9.49
N GLY A 82 0.10 9.46 10.49
CA GLY A 82 1.00 8.97 11.52
C GLY A 82 1.86 10.07 12.14
N ALA A 83 3.19 9.91 12.06
CA ALA A 83 4.15 10.90 12.57
C ALA A 83 4.61 11.93 11.50
N SER A 84 4.16 11.83 10.24
CA SER A 84 4.47 12.77 9.16
C SER A 84 3.52 13.96 9.13
N VAL A 85 3.43 14.66 10.25
CA VAL A 85 2.52 15.79 10.47
C VAL A 85 3.27 17.03 10.94
N SER A 86 2.70 18.20 10.68
CA SER A 86 3.19 19.49 11.18
C SER A 86 2.01 20.45 11.38
N LYS A 87 2.32 21.68 11.83
CA LYS A 87 1.30 22.73 11.92
C LYS A 87 0.66 23.04 10.55
N ASP A 88 1.45 22.98 9.48
CA ASP A 88 1.02 23.32 8.12
C ASP A 88 0.55 22.08 7.32
N VAL A 89 0.80 20.89 7.85
CA VAL A 89 0.33 19.59 7.34
C VAL A 89 -0.24 18.79 8.52
N PRO A 90 -1.45 19.14 8.99
CA PRO A 90 -2.09 18.42 10.11
C PRO A 90 -2.56 17.02 9.66
N LEU A 91 -2.95 16.20 10.63
CA LEU A 91 -3.52 14.88 10.40
C LEU A 91 -4.74 14.99 9.45
N GLY A 92 -4.75 14.17 8.40
CA GLY A 92 -5.82 14.17 7.39
C GLY A 92 -5.67 15.22 6.28
N SER A 93 -4.53 15.93 6.22
CA SER A 93 -4.25 16.93 5.19
C SER A 93 -2.93 16.66 4.48
N PHE A 94 -2.87 16.85 3.17
CA PHE A 94 -1.60 16.85 2.43
C PHE A 94 -0.90 18.24 2.44
N GLY A 95 -1.50 19.23 3.10
CA GLY A 95 -1.03 20.60 3.11
C GLY A 95 -1.01 21.24 1.72
N ALA A 96 -0.30 22.37 1.59
CA ALA A 96 -0.24 23.12 0.33
C ALA A 96 0.45 22.34 -0.82
N ALA A 97 1.31 21.37 -0.51
CA ALA A 97 1.99 20.56 -1.52
C ALA A 97 1.07 19.50 -2.18
N GLY A 98 -0.08 19.19 -1.58
CA GLY A 98 -1.11 18.34 -2.17
C GLY A 98 -0.62 16.96 -2.59
N VAL A 99 -1.24 16.41 -3.62
CA VAL A 99 -0.91 15.10 -4.21
C VAL A 99 0.49 15.09 -4.85
N GLU A 100 0.92 16.20 -5.41
CA GLU A 100 2.27 16.33 -5.98
C GLU A 100 3.34 16.14 -4.90
N GLY A 101 3.12 16.71 -3.70
CA GLY A 101 3.99 16.49 -2.55
C GLY A 101 3.99 15.04 -2.08
N PHE A 102 2.81 14.40 -2.01
CA PHE A 102 2.70 12.98 -1.68
C PHE A 102 3.48 12.07 -2.66
N VAL A 103 3.33 12.31 -3.95
CA VAL A 103 4.03 11.57 -5.00
C VAL A 103 5.55 11.79 -4.92
N ALA A 104 5.98 13.04 -4.68
CA ALA A 104 7.39 13.37 -4.53
C ALA A 104 8.00 12.69 -3.29
N ASP A 105 7.24 12.56 -2.18
CA ASP A 105 7.67 11.86 -0.97
C ASP A 105 7.87 10.35 -1.22
N ILE A 106 6.96 9.71 -1.97
CA ILE A 106 7.11 8.30 -2.40
C ILE A 106 8.42 8.11 -3.16
N GLY A 107 8.69 8.96 -4.15
CA GLY A 107 9.91 8.91 -4.94
C GLY A 107 11.16 9.22 -4.13
N ALA A 108 11.09 10.18 -3.19
CA ALA A 108 12.22 10.52 -2.31
C ALA A 108 12.59 9.36 -1.39
N HIS A 109 11.59 8.71 -0.79
CA HIS A 109 11.80 7.51 0.03
C HIS A 109 12.46 6.38 -0.78
N ALA A 110 11.97 6.11 -1.98
CA ALA A 110 12.55 5.10 -2.87
C ALA A 110 14.02 5.40 -3.21
N ARG A 111 14.34 6.65 -3.56
CA ARG A 111 15.72 7.06 -3.84
C ARG A 111 16.63 6.92 -2.62
N LEU A 112 16.12 7.27 -1.44
CA LEU A 112 16.85 7.09 -0.18
C LEU A 112 17.19 5.62 0.06
N LEU A 113 16.21 4.73 -0.07
CA LEU A 113 16.41 3.28 0.09
C LEU A 113 17.43 2.73 -0.91
N ALA A 114 17.28 3.09 -2.19
CA ALA A 114 18.23 2.67 -3.23
C ALA A 114 19.66 3.20 -2.96
N SER A 115 19.80 4.39 -2.36
CA SER A 115 21.11 4.95 -2.02
C SER A 115 21.78 4.26 -0.83
N HIS A 116 20.99 3.80 0.15
CA HIS A 116 21.50 3.06 1.31
C HIS A 116 21.87 1.61 0.98
N HIS A 117 21.27 1.05 -0.06
CA HIS A 117 21.47 -0.34 -0.46
C HIS A 117 21.66 -0.45 -2.00
N PRO A 118 22.74 0.11 -2.54
CA PRO A 118 22.91 0.25 -3.99
C PRO A 118 23.00 -1.08 -4.75
N ASP A 119 23.36 -2.17 -4.07
CA ASP A 119 23.51 -3.50 -4.65
C ASP A 119 22.24 -4.36 -4.55
N LEU A 120 21.20 -3.88 -3.90
CA LEU A 120 19.95 -4.62 -3.69
C LEU A 120 18.85 -4.14 -4.66
N PRO A 121 18.06 -5.05 -5.23
CA PRO A 121 16.87 -4.66 -5.98
C PRO A 121 15.83 -4.05 -5.03
N LEU A 122 15.25 -2.92 -5.46
CA LEU A 122 14.18 -2.24 -4.76
C LEU A 122 12.84 -2.67 -5.33
N PHE A 123 11.95 -3.14 -4.48
CA PHE A 123 10.54 -3.42 -4.78
C PHE A 123 9.64 -2.43 -4.04
N ALA A 124 8.39 -2.33 -4.47
CA ALA A 124 7.37 -1.60 -3.71
C ALA A 124 6.15 -2.48 -3.44
N PHE A 125 5.58 -2.33 -2.26
CA PHE A 125 4.22 -2.76 -1.93
C PHE A 125 3.43 -1.53 -1.53
N ALA A 126 2.40 -1.20 -2.32
CA ALA A 126 1.60 -0.01 -2.13
C ALA A 126 0.13 -0.39 -1.98
N HIS A 127 -0.53 0.09 -0.92
CA HIS A 127 -1.91 -0.25 -0.60
C HIS A 127 -2.85 0.95 -0.75
N SER A 128 -4.04 0.74 -1.33
CA SER A 128 -5.14 1.71 -1.38
C SER A 128 -4.69 3.08 -1.93
N LEU A 129 -4.85 4.17 -1.17
CA LEU A 129 -4.31 5.49 -1.52
C LEU A 129 -2.83 5.42 -1.89
N GLY A 130 -2.03 4.66 -1.16
CA GLY A 130 -0.61 4.43 -1.48
C GLY A 130 -0.42 3.81 -2.86
N SER A 131 -1.30 2.88 -3.26
CA SER A 131 -1.26 2.27 -4.59
C SER A 131 -1.62 3.26 -5.70
N MET A 132 -2.56 4.16 -5.43
CA MET A 132 -2.93 5.26 -6.35
C MET A 132 -1.78 6.26 -6.49
N GLY A 133 -1.16 6.65 -5.36
CA GLY A 133 0.06 7.46 -5.37
C GLY A 133 1.21 6.79 -6.12
N MET A 134 1.37 5.48 -5.97
CA MET A 134 2.38 4.73 -6.71
C MET A 134 2.12 4.71 -8.22
N GLN A 135 0.86 4.57 -8.67
CA GLN A 135 0.52 4.70 -10.09
C GLN A 135 1.00 6.04 -10.66
N ILE A 136 0.78 7.14 -9.92
CA ILE A 136 1.21 8.49 -10.33
C ILE A 136 2.75 8.61 -10.26
N ALA A 137 3.37 8.07 -9.22
CA ALA A 137 4.82 8.11 -9.02
C ALA A 137 5.58 7.37 -10.13
N LEU A 138 5.06 6.24 -10.60
CA LEU A 138 5.64 5.48 -11.72
C LEU A 138 5.70 6.29 -13.04
N LEU A 139 4.85 7.31 -13.18
CA LEU A 139 4.84 8.22 -14.34
C LEU A 139 5.70 9.48 -14.13
N ALA A 140 6.04 9.80 -12.87
CA ALA A 140 6.71 11.07 -12.51
C ALA A 140 8.18 10.89 -12.16
N GLU A 141 8.52 9.77 -11.54
CA GLU A 141 9.80 9.58 -10.87
C GLU A 141 10.63 8.49 -11.55
N PRO A 142 11.90 8.76 -11.89
CA PRO A 142 12.75 7.79 -12.58
C PRO A 142 13.36 6.74 -11.62
N VAL A 143 12.59 6.25 -10.65
CA VAL A 143 13.06 5.19 -9.75
C VAL A 143 12.97 3.83 -10.45
N ARG A 144 14.06 3.07 -10.39
CA ARG A 144 14.10 1.75 -11.00
C ARG A 144 13.71 0.67 -10.00
N TYR A 145 12.43 0.37 -9.92
CA TYR A 145 11.93 -0.77 -9.14
C TYR A 145 12.24 -2.10 -9.86
N GLY A 146 12.58 -3.14 -9.09
CA GLY A 146 12.64 -4.53 -9.56
C GLY A 146 11.24 -5.13 -9.80
N GLY A 147 10.22 -4.57 -9.16
CA GLY A 147 8.81 -4.89 -9.33
C GLY A 147 7.95 -4.09 -8.36
N VAL A 148 6.66 -3.97 -8.65
CA VAL A 148 5.70 -3.21 -7.83
C VAL A 148 4.44 -4.04 -7.59
N VAL A 149 4.02 -4.11 -6.32
CA VAL A 149 2.75 -4.70 -5.90
C VAL A 149 1.77 -3.58 -5.60
N LEU A 150 0.62 -3.59 -6.27
CA LEU A 150 -0.51 -2.68 -6.04
C LEU A 150 -1.64 -3.46 -5.37
N SER A 151 -1.85 -3.22 -4.07
CA SER A 151 -2.84 -3.90 -3.24
C SER A 151 -4.07 -3.02 -2.99
N GLY A 152 -5.28 -3.57 -3.09
CA GLY A 152 -6.52 -2.81 -2.91
C GLY A 152 -6.59 -1.59 -3.83
N SER A 153 -6.15 -1.76 -5.07
CA SER A 153 -5.99 -0.70 -6.06
C SER A 153 -7.21 -0.60 -6.99
N THR A 154 -7.23 0.46 -7.79
CA THR A 154 -8.29 0.73 -8.75
C THR A 154 -7.77 1.61 -9.89
N THR A 155 -8.48 1.71 -11.00
CA THR A 155 -8.26 2.82 -11.94
C THR A 155 -8.79 4.13 -11.33
N LEU A 156 -8.10 5.26 -11.52
CA LEU A 156 -8.53 6.53 -10.89
C LEU A 156 -9.85 7.06 -11.44
N ASP A 157 -10.14 6.83 -12.71
CA ASP A 157 -11.46 7.10 -13.31
C ASP A 157 -12.54 6.16 -12.77
N GLY A 158 -12.23 4.86 -12.56
CA GLY A 158 -13.10 3.89 -11.92
C GLY A 158 -13.42 4.25 -10.46
N LEU A 159 -12.45 4.80 -9.73
CA LEU A 159 -12.66 5.31 -8.37
C LEU A 159 -13.75 6.40 -8.36
N GLY A 160 -13.72 7.33 -9.32
CA GLY A 160 -14.75 8.34 -9.43
C GLY A 160 -16.16 7.74 -9.56
N GLY A 161 -16.29 6.65 -10.33
CA GLY A 161 -17.55 5.90 -10.44
C GLY A 161 -17.96 5.21 -9.14
N VAL A 162 -17.01 4.61 -8.41
CA VAL A 162 -17.26 4.01 -7.09
C VAL A 162 -17.77 5.08 -6.12
N LEU A 163 -17.05 6.20 -5.99
CA LEU A 163 -17.41 7.30 -5.07
C LEU A 163 -18.78 7.89 -5.37
N ALA A 164 -19.12 8.05 -6.66
CA ALA A 164 -20.43 8.53 -7.07
C ALA A 164 -21.60 7.59 -6.70
N GLY A 165 -21.30 6.31 -6.47
CA GLY A 165 -22.27 5.29 -6.06
C GLY A 165 -22.40 5.12 -4.54
N LEU A 166 -21.56 5.79 -3.75
CA LEU A 166 -21.61 5.67 -2.28
C LEU A 166 -22.78 6.46 -1.68
N PRO A 167 -23.33 6.02 -0.52
CA PRO A 167 -24.38 6.74 0.17
C PRO A 167 -23.95 8.16 0.58
N ALA A 168 -24.71 9.15 0.18
CA ALA A 168 -24.39 10.56 0.45
C ALA A 168 -24.58 10.98 1.92
N ASP A 169 -25.24 10.16 2.72
CA ASP A 169 -25.50 10.37 4.14
C ASP A 169 -24.43 9.74 5.05
N GLN A 170 -23.48 8.99 4.48
CA GLN A 170 -22.35 8.40 5.21
C GLN A 170 -21.06 9.15 4.88
N PRO A 171 -20.41 9.78 5.86
CA PRO A 171 -19.21 10.56 5.60
C PRO A 171 -17.93 9.71 5.47
N GLY A 172 -17.02 10.15 4.61
CA GLY A 172 -15.66 9.64 4.53
C GLY A 172 -15.57 8.15 4.21
N LEU A 173 -14.62 7.48 4.84
CA LEU A 173 -14.34 6.07 4.60
C LEU A 173 -15.46 5.11 5.04
N ALA A 174 -16.32 5.52 5.99
CA ALA A 174 -17.45 4.71 6.41
C ALA A 174 -18.48 4.48 5.29
N ALA A 175 -18.51 5.34 4.27
CA ALA A 175 -19.39 5.17 3.12
C ALA A 175 -19.12 3.87 2.33
N PHE A 176 -17.87 3.38 2.34
CA PHE A 176 -17.51 2.10 1.69
C PHE A 176 -18.13 0.88 2.39
N ASN A 177 -18.68 1.06 3.60
CA ASN A 177 -19.30 -0.02 4.35
C ASN A 177 -20.72 -0.38 3.88
N ALA A 178 -21.28 0.30 2.90
CA ALA A 178 -22.67 0.18 2.44
C ALA A 178 -23.11 -1.23 2.02
N GLY A 179 -22.19 -2.12 1.70
CA GLY A 179 -22.49 -3.51 1.31
C GLY A 179 -22.26 -4.55 2.41
N PHE A 180 -21.95 -4.12 3.65
CA PHE A 180 -21.57 -4.99 4.75
C PHE A 180 -22.48 -4.82 5.96
N GLU A 181 -22.62 -5.88 6.78
CA GLU A 181 -23.35 -5.81 8.05
C GLU A 181 -22.66 -4.80 8.98
N PRO A 182 -23.35 -3.72 9.36
CA PRO A 182 -22.73 -2.62 10.09
C PRO A 182 -22.53 -2.97 11.57
N ARG A 183 -21.28 -3.00 12.02
CA ARG A 183 -20.88 -3.11 13.43
C ARG A 183 -20.07 -1.90 13.87
N THR A 184 -19.08 -1.52 13.07
CA THR A 184 -18.16 -0.41 13.34
C THR A 184 -18.19 0.66 12.25
N GLY A 185 -18.67 0.31 11.04
CA GLY A 185 -18.60 1.13 9.84
C GLY A 185 -17.31 0.91 9.02
N PHE A 186 -16.46 -0.03 9.44
CA PHE A 186 -15.20 -0.35 8.78
C PHE A 186 -15.07 -1.84 8.41
N GLU A 187 -16.16 -2.58 8.37
CA GLU A 187 -16.18 -4.00 8.00
C GLU A 187 -15.69 -4.22 6.56
N TRP A 188 -15.77 -3.21 5.70
CA TRP A 188 -15.25 -3.27 4.34
C TRP A 188 -13.72 -3.46 4.26
N LEU A 189 -12.99 -3.21 5.37
CA LEU A 189 -11.53 -3.38 5.42
C LEU A 189 -11.12 -4.85 5.46
N SER A 190 -11.76 -5.66 6.30
CA SER A 190 -11.39 -7.06 6.50
C SER A 190 -12.56 -7.91 7.00
N ARG A 191 -12.53 -9.21 6.67
CA ARG A 191 -13.41 -10.22 7.29
C ARG A 191 -13.01 -10.58 8.72
N ASP A 192 -11.75 -10.28 9.12
CA ASP A 192 -11.29 -10.52 10.48
C ASP A 192 -11.76 -9.39 11.41
N PRO A 193 -12.73 -9.65 12.31
CA PRO A 193 -13.26 -8.60 13.18
C PRO A 193 -12.20 -8.05 14.15
N ALA A 194 -11.16 -8.82 14.49
CA ALA A 194 -10.10 -8.34 15.36
C ALA A 194 -9.23 -7.29 14.69
N GLU A 195 -8.99 -7.42 13.38
CA GLU A 195 -8.25 -6.41 12.60
C GLU A 195 -9.07 -5.13 12.43
N VAL A 196 -10.39 -5.25 12.21
CA VAL A 196 -11.30 -4.10 12.16
C VAL A 196 -11.36 -3.39 13.52
N ASP A 197 -11.44 -4.15 14.63
CA ASP A 197 -11.45 -3.57 15.98
C ASP A 197 -10.13 -2.86 16.31
N ALA A 198 -8.99 -3.43 15.89
CA ALA A 198 -7.69 -2.79 16.05
C ALA A 198 -7.60 -1.48 15.25
N TYR A 199 -8.12 -1.43 14.02
CA TYR A 199 -8.19 -0.21 13.22
C TYR A 199 -9.03 0.87 13.91
N VAL A 200 -10.21 0.52 14.41
CA VAL A 200 -11.13 1.47 15.08
C VAL A 200 -10.57 1.96 16.41
N ALA A 201 -9.82 1.12 17.11
CA ALA A 201 -9.22 1.48 18.41
C ALA A 201 -7.96 2.36 18.26
N ASP A 202 -7.35 2.42 17.08
CA ASP A 202 -6.14 3.19 16.85
C ASP A 202 -6.48 4.66 16.51
N PRO A 203 -6.04 5.65 17.31
CA PRO A 203 -6.32 7.06 17.06
C PRO A 203 -5.63 7.62 15.80
N LEU A 204 -4.66 6.87 15.24
CA LEU A 204 -3.99 7.19 13.98
C LEU A 204 -4.63 6.49 12.77
N CYS A 205 -5.82 5.89 12.97
CA CYS A 205 -6.61 5.25 11.92
C CYS A 205 -8.02 5.83 11.85
N GLY A 206 -8.64 5.78 10.67
CA GLY A 206 -10.04 6.19 10.49
C GLY A 206 -10.35 7.65 10.76
N PHE A 207 -9.36 8.49 10.91
CA PHE A 207 -9.53 9.93 11.14
C PHE A 207 -10.13 10.64 9.90
N PRO A 208 -10.83 11.78 10.09
CA PRO A 208 -11.34 12.58 8.99
C PRO A 208 -10.20 13.11 8.10
N THR A 209 -10.42 13.08 6.79
CA THR A 209 -9.47 13.55 5.79
C THR A 209 -10.07 14.67 4.95
N GLU A 210 -9.22 15.56 4.45
CA GLU A 210 -9.65 16.62 3.53
C GLU A 210 -10.06 16.02 2.16
N ASP A 211 -11.16 16.50 1.60
CA ASP A 211 -11.65 16.13 0.26
C ASP A 211 -10.59 16.40 -0.82
N ALA A 212 -9.70 17.37 -0.58
CA ALA A 212 -8.60 17.72 -1.47
C ALA A 212 -7.62 16.56 -1.73
N ILE A 213 -7.49 15.59 -0.81
CA ILE A 213 -6.67 14.40 -1.01
C ILE A 213 -7.24 13.56 -2.16
N ILE A 214 -8.49 13.15 -2.03
CA ILE A 214 -9.16 12.34 -3.06
C ILE A 214 -9.38 13.14 -4.35
N GLY A 215 -9.76 14.41 -4.24
CA GLY A 215 -9.90 15.28 -5.39
C GLY A 215 -8.61 15.44 -6.19
N GLY A 216 -7.48 15.57 -5.52
CA GLY A 216 -6.16 15.64 -6.15
C GLY A 216 -5.77 14.33 -6.83
N VAL A 217 -6.06 13.17 -6.21
CA VAL A 217 -5.83 11.85 -6.83
C VAL A 217 -6.70 11.69 -8.08
N LEU A 218 -8.00 12.00 -8.00
CA LEU A 218 -8.90 11.94 -9.15
C LEU A 218 -8.47 12.89 -10.27
N GLY A 219 -7.88 14.03 -9.94
CA GLY A 219 -7.29 14.96 -10.90
C GLY A 219 -6.16 14.36 -11.73
N GLN A 220 -5.60 13.22 -11.35
CA GLN A 220 -4.56 12.50 -12.11
C GLN A 220 -5.13 11.39 -13.02
N ALA A 221 -6.45 11.24 -13.10
CA ALA A 221 -7.08 10.13 -13.82
C ALA A 221 -6.69 10.10 -15.31
N GLU A 222 -6.72 11.24 -16.01
CA GLU A 222 -6.30 11.31 -17.42
C GLU A 222 -4.84 10.88 -17.61
N ARG A 223 -3.95 11.32 -16.72
CA ARG A 223 -2.53 11.00 -16.80
C ARG A 223 -2.27 9.51 -16.56
N THR A 224 -2.96 8.91 -15.63
CA THR A 224 -2.82 7.47 -15.31
C THR A 224 -3.58 6.58 -16.29
N ALA A 225 -4.47 7.14 -17.12
CA ALA A 225 -5.18 6.40 -18.16
C ALA A 225 -4.24 5.94 -19.30
N GLU A 226 -3.13 6.64 -19.54
CA GLU A 226 -2.16 6.34 -20.60
C GLU A 226 -0.75 6.13 -20.02
N PRO A 227 -0.47 5.00 -19.36
CA PRO A 227 0.78 4.76 -18.64
C PRO A 227 1.94 4.33 -19.55
N SER A 228 2.00 4.80 -20.78
CA SER A 228 3.02 4.45 -21.79
C SER A 228 4.44 4.92 -21.44
N GLN A 229 4.60 5.78 -20.44
CA GLN A 229 5.90 6.24 -19.95
C GLN A 229 6.55 5.21 -18.99
N ILE A 230 5.79 4.24 -18.48
CA ILE A 230 6.32 3.18 -17.65
C ILE A 230 7.12 2.21 -18.53
N ARG A 231 8.32 1.85 -18.06
CA ARG A 231 9.16 0.92 -18.81
C ARG A 231 8.45 -0.43 -19.05
N PRO A 232 8.50 -1.01 -20.25
CA PRO A 232 7.76 -2.23 -20.61
C PRO A 232 8.15 -3.48 -19.78
N ASP A 233 9.37 -3.50 -19.24
CA ASP A 233 9.93 -4.61 -18.45
C ASP A 233 9.72 -4.45 -16.94
N LEU A 234 8.89 -3.51 -16.47
CA LEU A 234 8.54 -3.39 -15.05
C LEU A 234 7.53 -4.49 -14.67
N PRO A 235 7.90 -5.44 -13.79
CA PRO A 235 6.92 -6.39 -13.29
C PRO A 235 5.89 -5.70 -12.38
N LEU A 236 4.61 -5.98 -12.62
CA LEU A 236 3.50 -5.49 -11.80
C LEU A 236 2.66 -6.67 -11.30
N LEU A 237 2.40 -6.67 -9.98
CA LEU A 237 1.42 -7.53 -9.36
C LEU A 237 0.28 -6.67 -8.80
N LEU A 238 -0.93 -6.89 -9.29
CA LEU A 238 -2.14 -6.28 -8.75
C LEU A 238 -2.87 -7.31 -7.93
N ILE A 239 -3.17 -6.98 -6.66
CA ILE A 239 -3.92 -7.86 -5.76
C ILE A 239 -5.09 -7.12 -5.14
N SER A 240 -6.25 -7.76 -5.05
CA SER A 240 -7.44 -7.22 -4.41
C SER A 240 -8.36 -8.34 -3.94
N GLY A 241 -9.23 -8.04 -2.97
CA GLY A 241 -10.38 -8.89 -2.71
C GLY A 241 -11.46 -8.69 -3.77
N ASP A 242 -12.21 -9.73 -4.11
CA ASP A 242 -13.36 -9.60 -5.03
C ASP A 242 -14.56 -8.90 -4.36
N ARG A 243 -14.50 -8.72 -3.02
CA ARG A 243 -15.47 -7.97 -2.22
C ARG A 243 -14.95 -6.59 -1.80
N ASP A 244 -13.79 -6.17 -2.29
CA ASP A 244 -13.25 -4.85 -2.05
C ASP A 244 -14.06 -3.78 -2.80
N PRO A 245 -14.78 -2.86 -2.11
CA PRO A 245 -15.58 -1.83 -2.77
C PRO A 245 -14.74 -0.86 -3.60
N VAL A 246 -13.46 -0.63 -3.25
CA VAL A 246 -12.54 0.25 -3.98
C VAL A 246 -12.19 -0.33 -5.35
N GLY A 247 -12.04 -1.65 -5.42
CA GLY A 247 -11.74 -2.39 -6.66
C GLY A 247 -12.91 -2.47 -7.64
N GLY A 248 -14.07 -1.94 -7.27
CA GLY A 248 -15.31 -2.04 -8.05
C GLY A 248 -15.96 -3.43 -7.97
N PRO A 249 -17.16 -3.63 -8.53
CA PRO A 249 -17.89 -4.89 -8.44
C PRO A 249 -17.05 -6.08 -8.91
N GLY A 250 -16.80 -7.06 -8.01
CA GLY A 250 -16.00 -8.24 -8.31
C GLY A 250 -14.56 -7.94 -8.78
N GLY A 251 -13.97 -6.82 -8.37
CA GLY A 251 -12.62 -6.42 -8.76
C GLY A 251 -12.50 -5.93 -10.21
N SER A 252 -13.62 -5.46 -10.81
CA SER A 252 -13.65 -5.03 -12.22
C SER A 252 -12.66 -3.92 -12.54
N ASN A 253 -12.46 -2.95 -11.63
CA ASN A 253 -11.51 -1.85 -11.85
C ASN A 253 -10.05 -2.32 -11.72
N VAL A 254 -9.79 -3.34 -10.90
CA VAL A 254 -8.45 -3.96 -10.78
C VAL A 254 -8.09 -4.68 -12.08
N THR A 255 -9.04 -5.43 -12.63
CA THR A 255 -8.87 -6.07 -13.94
C THR A 255 -8.64 -5.04 -15.04
N ALA A 256 -9.45 -3.97 -15.07
CA ALA A 256 -9.29 -2.88 -16.03
C ALA A 256 -7.92 -2.18 -15.90
N LEU A 257 -7.42 -2.01 -14.67
CA LEU A 257 -6.10 -1.43 -14.42
C LEU A 257 -4.98 -2.33 -14.98
N ALA A 258 -5.08 -3.64 -14.75
CA ALA A 258 -4.12 -4.61 -15.31
C ALA A 258 -4.11 -4.60 -16.85
N ASP A 259 -5.31 -4.55 -17.46
CA ASP A 259 -5.45 -4.50 -18.92
C ASP A 259 -4.92 -3.18 -19.50
N ARG A 260 -5.08 -2.06 -18.76
CA ARG A 260 -4.50 -0.76 -19.11
C ARG A 260 -2.98 -0.84 -19.18
N TYR A 261 -2.31 -1.43 -18.18
CA TYR A 261 -0.86 -1.62 -18.19
C TYR A 261 -0.38 -2.54 -19.33
N ARG A 262 -1.07 -3.66 -19.57
CA ARG A 262 -0.77 -4.56 -20.70
C ARG A 262 -0.93 -3.83 -22.03
N SER A 263 -1.98 -3.06 -22.21
CA SER A 263 -2.25 -2.27 -23.42
C SER A 263 -1.20 -1.16 -23.64
N ALA A 264 -0.63 -0.62 -22.56
CA ALA A 264 0.47 0.33 -22.62
C ALA A 264 1.84 -0.31 -22.94
N GLY A 265 1.90 -1.64 -23.06
CA GLY A 265 3.09 -2.38 -23.49
C GLY A 265 3.87 -3.05 -22.36
N LEU A 266 3.38 -3.05 -21.12
CA LEU A 266 4.03 -3.81 -20.04
C LEU A 266 3.85 -5.31 -20.27
N THR A 267 4.95 -6.05 -20.22
CA THR A 267 5.00 -7.47 -20.59
C THR A 267 4.82 -8.42 -19.40
N ASP A 268 4.98 -7.93 -18.18
CA ASP A 268 4.87 -8.71 -16.94
C ASP A 268 3.87 -8.07 -16.01
N VAL A 269 2.58 -8.35 -16.22
CA VAL A 269 1.47 -7.84 -15.41
C VAL A 269 0.60 -9.00 -14.95
N THR A 270 0.64 -9.27 -13.66
CA THR A 270 -0.21 -10.27 -13.00
C THR A 270 -1.31 -9.58 -12.20
N ALA A 271 -2.53 -10.11 -12.26
CA ALA A 271 -3.64 -9.67 -11.42
C ALA A 271 -4.26 -10.88 -10.72
N THR A 272 -4.40 -10.79 -9.40
CA THR A 272 -4.99 -11.83 -8.55
C THR A 272 -6.12 -11.24 -7.72
N LEU A 273 -7.31 -11.84 -7.83
CA LEU A 273 -8.46 -11.52 -7.00
C LEU A 273 -8.68 -12.66 -6.00
N TYR A 274 -8.67 -12.32 -4.70
CA TYR A 274 -8.89 -13.30 -3.64
C TYR A 274 -10.39 -13.41 -3.33
N PRO A 275 -10.96 -14.63 -3.42
CA PRO A 275 -12.39 -14.84 -3.21
C PRO A 275 -12.84 -14.41 -1.81
N ASP A 276 -13.99 -13.72 -1.77
CA ASP A 276 -14.61 -13.17 -0.55
C ASP A 276 -13.76 -12.18 0.24
N ALA A 277 -12.48 -11.98 -0.09
CA ALA A 277 -11.61 -11.05 0.60
C ALA A 277 -12.06 -9.59 0.36
N ARG A 278 -11.77 -8.76 1.33
CA ARG A 278 -12.09 -7.32 1.35
C ARG A 278 -10.84 -6.49 1.04
N HIS A 279 -10.76 -5.29 1.55
CA HIS A 279 -9.79 -4.29 1.13
C HIS A 279 -8.36 -4.53 1.62
N GLU A 280 -8.18 -4.78 2.91
CA GLU A 280 -6.86 -4.91 3.55
C GLU A 280 -6.33 -6.36 3.51
N LEU A 281 -5.86 -6.80 2.36
CA LEU A 281 -5.47 -8.19 2.14
C LEU A 281 -4.44 -8.74 3.13
N VAL A 282 -3.48 -7.92 3.58
CA VAL A 282 -2.46 -8.34 4.56
C VAL A 282 -2.99 -8.41 6.00
N ASN A 283 -4.24 -7.99 6.19
CA ASN A 283 -5.00 -8.04 7.43
C ASN A 283 -6.28 -8.91 7.30
N GLU A 284 -6.43 -9.63 6.20
CA GLU A 284 -7.56 -10.52 5.94
C GLU A 284 -7.45 -11.86 6.68
N THR A 285 -8.55 -12.63 6.69
CA THR A 285 -8.55 -13.98 7.28
C THR A 285 -7.62 -14.95 6.55
N ASN A 286 -7.37 -14.73 5.27
CA ASN A 286 -6.41 -15.48 4.45
C ASN A 286 -5.08 -14.73 4.24
N ARG A 287 -4.70 -13.82 5.14
CA ARG A 287 -3.45 -13.03 5.06
C ARG A 287 -2.18 -13.83 4.89
N ASP A 288 -2.14 -15.04 5.40
CA ASP A 288 -0.95 -15.91 5.28
C ASP A 288 -0.78 -16.39 3.83
N GLU A 289 -1.88 -16.73 3.13
CA GLU A 289 -1.89 -17.02 1.70
C GLU A 289 -1.43 -15.82 0.89
N VAL A 290 -2.04 -14.65 1.11
CA VAL A 290 -1.67 -13.39 0.44
C VAL A 290 -0.19 -13.05 0.66
N THR A 291 0.29 -13.16 1.90
CA THR A 291 1.69 -12.90 2.25
C THR A 291 2.64 -13.86 1.52
N ALA A 292 2.29 -15.16 1.47
CA ALA A 292 3.10 -16.16 0.78
C ALA A 292 3.15 -15.90 -0.74
N ASP A 293 2.03 -15.53 -1.35
CA ASP A 293 1.94 -15.20 -2.78
C ASP A 293 2.79 -13.96 -3.12
N VAL A 294 2.70 -12.90 -2.32
CA VAL A 294 3.53 -11.70 -2.50
C VAL A 294 5.00 -12.03 -2.36
N ILE A 295 5.41 -12.76 -1.32
CA ILE A 295 6.80 -13.18 -1.13
C ILE A 295 7.27 -14.06 -2.29
N GLY A 296 6.46 -14.99 -2.73
CA GLY A 296 6.74 -15.86 -3.88
C GLY A 296 6.98 -15.06 -5.15
N TRP A 297 6.12 -14.08 -5.41
CA TRP A 297 6.24 -13.19 -6.54
C TRP A 297 7.50 -12.32 -6.45
N LEU A 298 7.77 -11.67 -5.32
CA LEU A 298 9.00 -10.88 -5.12
C LEU A 298 10.26 -11.71 -5.37
N ARG A 299 10.30 -12.94 -4.85
CA ARG A 299 11.44 -13.85 -5.04
C ARG A 299 11.64 -14.29 -6.50
N ALA A 300 10.55 -14.44 -7.25
CA ALA A 300 10.62 -14.78 -8.67
C ALA A 300 11.23 -13.65 -9.51
N HIS A 301 11.16 -12.40 -9.03
CA HIS A 301 11.68 -11.21 -9.71
C HIS A 301 13.04 -10.73 -9.18
N LEU A 302 13.70 -11.54 -8.35
CA LEU A 302 15.08 -11.23 -7.93
C LEU A 302 16.05 -11.41 -9.10
N PRO A 303 17.03 -10.49 -9.29
CA PRO A 303 18.04 -10.61 -10.34
C PRO A 303 18.80 -11.96 -10.28
N GLY A 304 19.03 -12.56 -11.45
CA GLY A 304 19.81 -13.80 -11.57
C GLY A 304 19.04 -15.10 -11.29
N ARG A 305 17.73 -15.04 -11.03
CA ARG A 305 16.85 -16.23 -11.05
C ARG A 305 16.15 -16.28 -12.40
N THR A 306 16.63 -17.13 -13.30
CA THR A 306 15.84 -17.54 -14.48
C THR A 306 14.72 -18.45 -13.98
N ALA A 307 13.48 -18.18 -14.39
CA ALA A 307 12.30 -18.99 -14.12
C ALA A 307 12.43 -20.41 -14.70
#